data_0e275651ce0fd47ed36a4576599ab490
#
_entry.id   0e275651ce0fd47ed36a4576599ab490
#
_cell.length_a   1.000
_cell.length_b   1.000
_cell.length_c   1.000
_cell.angle_alpha   90.00
_cell.angle_beta   90.00
_cell.angle_gamma   90.00
#
_symmetry.space_group_name_H-M   'P 1'
#
loop_
_entity.id
_entity.type
_entity.pdbx_description
1 polymer ?
#
loop_
_entity_poly.entity_id
_entity_poly.type
_entity_poly.pdbx_seq_one_letter_code
_entity_poly.pdbx_strand_id
1 'polypeptide(L)'
;VPNKVASRTPYEIEQQILRVRYENPKWGGKQIQHFLEMNGVENIPCSKTIGNILKRKGCISKEASLAHQPCKRFERSKCNQMWQTDFKGDFGLLDGTRCYPLDILDDHSRFCIKIAVKPNLLGVLDSFQEAFYEYGIPNSVLSDNGGTFRGLHGGYTQFEKWLMNNDVLPIHGRVKHPQTQGKIERFHRTMKEELLNIYQFNNLSEADLALQEWRNKYNYTRGHQALNMKCPGEVYEPSQKKYTGIIKPYEYSGEYHVIKVNSWGYLRFAKWQEYLSETMIGEQIELRPSQNGSTFIACYRNFRIAEFDADTGKRLNRKIARI
;
A
#
# COMPACT_ATOMS: atom_id res chain seq x y z
N VAL A 1 -36.50 23.21 37.86
CA VAL A 1 -35.62 22.70 36.80
C VAL A 1 -36.29 21.45 36.25
N PRO A 2 -36.66 21.38 34.95
CA PRO A 2 -37.35 20.19 34.40
C PRO A 2 -36.44 18.97 34.46
N ASN A 3 -36.88 17.95 35.20
CA ASN A 3 -36.14 16.69 35.40
C ASN A 3 -36.15 15.72 34.20
N LYS A 4 -36.75 16.09 33.06
CA LYS A 4 -36.76 15.31 31.83
C LYS A 4 -36.51 16.23 30.65
N VAL A 5 -35.29 16.19 30.09
CA VAL A 5 -34.98 16.78 28.82
C VAL A 5 -35.46 15.81 27.72
N ALA A 6 -36.50 16.17 26.99
CA ALA A 6 -37.14 15.34 25.94
C ALA A 6 -36.19 14.86 24.82
N SER A 7 -34.94 15.35 24.81
CA SER A 7 -33.90 15.01 23.79
C SER A 7 -32.75 14.16 24.33
N ARG A 8 -32.89 13.54 25.52
CA ARG A 8 -31.82 12.71 26.08
C ARG A 8 -31.81 11.33 25.37
N THR A 9 -30.64 10.93 24.91
CA THR A 9 -30.45 9.57 24.32
C THR A 9 -30.91 8.51 25.34
N PRO A 10 -31.70 7.49 24.92
CA PRO A 10 -32.13 6.39 25.79
C PRO A 10 -30.92 5.69 26.45
N TYR A 11 -31.13 5.24 27.69
CA TYR A 11 -30.06 4.61 28.49
C TYR A 11 -29.46 3.39 27.77
N GLU A 12 -30.31 2.55 27.13
CA GLU A 12 -29.91 1.36 26.42
C GLU A 12 -28.98 1.70 25.24
N ILE A 13 -29.29 2.76 24.49
CA ILE A 13 -28.44 3.25 23.39
C ILE A 13 -27.10 3.81 23.92
N GLU A 14 -27.13 4.53 25.06
CA GLU A 14 -25.86 4.96 25.71
C GLU A 14 -24.98 3.76 26.09
N GLN A 15 -25.57 2.68 26.63
CA GLN A 15 -24.83 1.45 26.98
C GLN A 15 -24.24 0.77 25.76
N GLN A 16 -24.96 0.69 24.67
CA GLN A 16 -24.44 0.13 23.40
C GLN A 16 -23.27 0.97 22.86
N ILE A 17 -23.38 2.32 22.88
CA ILE A 17 -22.30 3.22 22.48
C ILE A 17 -21.05 2.98 23.35
N LEU A 18 -21.21 2.84 24.67
CA LEU A 18 -20.09 2.61 25.58
C LEU A 18 -19.46 1.22 25.37
N ARG A 19 -20.27 0.20 25.14
CA ARG A 19 -19.80 -1.17 24.82
C ARG A 19 -18.94 -1.16 23.56
N VAL A 20 -19.44 -0.58 22.45
CA VAL A 20 -18.69 -0.47 21.21
C VAL A 20 -17.39 0.32 21.42
N ARG A 21 -17.41 1.39 22.23
CA ARG A 21 -16.22 2.15 22.57
C ARG A 21 -15.22 1.34 23.40
N TYR A 22 -15.68 0.53 24.33
CA TYR A 22 -14.84 -0.35 25.14
C TYR A 22 -14.16 -1.41 24.28
N GLU A 23 -14.91 -2.04 23.39
CA GLU A 23 -14.39 -3.04 22.43
C GLU A 23 -13.46 -2.41 21.38
N ASN A 24 -13.61 -1.09 21.14
CA ASN A 24 -12.84 -0.33 20.13
C ASN A 24 -12.36 1.01 20.71
N PRO A 25 -11.33 1.02 21.55
CA PRO A 25 -10.95 2.21 22.34
C PRO A 25 -10.55 3.45 21.52
N LYS A 26 -10.25 3.30 20.24
CA LYS A 26 -9.85 4.40 19.33
C LYS A 26 -10.96 4.88 18.38
N TRP A 27 -12.12 4.24 18.40
CA TRP A 27 -13.22 4.63 17.52
C TRP A 27 -13.91 5.91 18.04
N GLY A 28 -14.06 6.89 17.15
CA GLY A 28 -14.79 8.13 17.42
C GLY A 28 -16.28 8.00 17.13
N GLY A 29 -17.03 9.06 17.38
CA GLY A 29 -18.48 9.08 17.23
C GLY A 29 -18.99 8.63 15.85
N LYS A 30 -18.25 8.93 14.77
CA LYS A 30 -18.64 8.54 13.41
C LYS A 30 -18.53 7.03 13.18
N GLN A 31 -17.44 6.39 13.65
CA GLN A 31 -17.26 4.95 13.51
C GLN A 31 -18.28 4.19 14.36
N ILE A 32 -18.52 4.66 15.58
CA ILE A 32 -19.50 4.04 16.48
C ILE A 32 -20.92 4.17 15.89
N GLN A 33 -21.29 5.34 15.37
CA GLN A 33 -22.58 5.54 14.72
C GLN A 33 -22.76 4.55 13.58
N HIS A 34 -21.81 4.51 12.65
CA HIS A 34 -21.84 3.62 11.50
C HIS A 34 -21.93 2.13 11.90
N PHE A 35 -21.15 1.72 12.89
CA PHE A 35 -21.18 0.35 13.39
C PHE A 35 -22.55 -0.05 13.94
N LEU A 36 -23.17 0.85 14.72
CA LEU A 36 -24.50 0.61 15.26
C LEU A 36 -25.56 0.55 14.15
N GLU A 37 -25.45 1.44 13.15
CA GLU A 37 -26.32 1.42 11.95
C GLU A 37 -26.22 0.09 11.19
N MET A 38 -24.99 -0.39 10.93
CA MET A 38 -24.76 -1.69 10.28
C MET A 38 -25.34 -2.89 11.06
N ASN A 39 -25.41 -2.77 12.38
CA ASN A 39 -25.97 -3.82 13.25
C ASN A 39 -27.49 -3.64 13.51
N GLY A 40 -28.16 -2.77 12.75
CA GLY A 40 -29.61 -2.60 12.79
C GLY A 40 -30.14 -1.95 14.06
N VAL A 41 -29.30 -1.20 14.79
CA VAL A 41 -29.74 -0.46 15.97
C VAL A 41 -30.57 0.75 15.52
N GLU A 42 -31.76 0.89 16.09
CA GLU A 42 -32.64 2.03 15.79
C GLU A 42 -32.39 3.22 16.72
N ASN A 43 -32.85 4.40 16.30
CA ASN A 43 -32.78 5.65 17.08
C ASN A 43 -31.37 6.06 17.54
N ILE A 44 -30.37 5.78 16.72
CA ILE A 44 -28.97 6.12 17.00
C ILE A 44 -28.80 7.64 16.93
N PRO A 45 -28.21 8.28 17.95
CA PRO A 45 -27.93 9.72 17.91
C PRO A 45 -26.83 10.03 16.91
N CYS A 46 -26.81 11.26 16.40
CA CYS A 46 -25.76 11.71 15.48
C CYS A 46 -24.37 11.62 16.11
N SER A 47 -23.33 11.52 15.29
CA SER A 47 -21.94 11.34 15.70
C SER A 47 -21.43 12.42 16.68
N LYS A 48 -21.98 13.64 16.59
CA LYS A 48 -21.67 14.74 17.54
C LYS A 48 -22.22 14.43 18.94
N THR A 49 -23.45 13.94 19.02
CA THR A 49 -24.09 13.52 20.29
C THR A 49 -23.35 12.34 20.90
N ILE A 50 -22.99 11.34 20.08
CA ILE A 50 -22.12 10.21 20.54
C ILE A 50 -20.80 10.75 21.11
N GLY A 51 -20.14 11.68 20.40
CA GLY A 51 -18.93 12.33 20.90
C GLY A 51 -19.13 13.04 22.24
N ASN A 52 -20.27 13.69 22.46
CA ASN A 52 -20.61 14.33 23.73
C ASN A 52 -20.85 13.30 24.85
N ILE A 53 -21.50 12.17 24.53
CA ILE A 53 -21.69 11.05 25.48
C ILE A 53 -20.32 10.51 25.92
N LEU A 54 -19.43 10.23 24.97
CA LEU A 54 -18.08 9.73 25.23
C LEU A 54 -17.25 10.71 26.09
N LYS A 55 -17.36 12.03 25.85
CA LYS A 55 -16.70 13.06 26.65
C LYS A 55 -17.26 13.08 28.08
N ARG A 56 -18.58 13.08 28.23
CA ARG A 56 -19.26 13.06 29.52
C ARG A 56 -18.91 11.84 30.38
N LYS A 57 -18.67 10.70 29.71
CA LYS A 57 -18.29 9.43 30.35
C LYS A 57 -16.76 9.26 30.49
N GLY A 58 -15.97 10.29 30.23
CA GLY A 58 -14.52 10.26 30.39
C GLY A 58 -13.75 9.43 29.36
N CYS A 59 -14.41 8.99 28.27
CA CYS A 59 -13.80 8.15 27.25
C CYS A 59 -12.93 8.94 26.25
N ILE A 60 -12.87 10.27 26.32
CA ILE A 60 -12.08 11.15 25.44
C ILE A 60 -11.34 12.18 26.27
N SER A 61 -10.00 12.26 26.14
CA SER A 61 -9.18 13.31 26.73
C SER A 61 -9.23 14.61 25.91
N LYS A 62 -9.07 15.77 26.57
CA LYS A 62 -9.10 17.09 25.91
C LYS A 62 -7.96 17.30 24.91
N GLU A 63 -6.82 16.65 25.11
CA GLU A 63 -5.59 16.80 24.31
C GLU A 63 -5.67 16.13 22.93
N ALA A 64 -6.44 15.05 22.79
CA ALA A 64 -6.60 14.32 21.54
C ALA A 64 -7.40 15.07 20.46
N SER A 65 -8.04 16.19 20.81
CA SER A 65 -8.95 16.92 19.90
C SER A 65 -8.28 17.95 19.00
N LEU A 66 -7.02 18.35 19.25
CA LEU A 66 -6.39 19.53 18.62
C LEU A 66 -5.47 19.23 17.41
N ALA A 67 -5.28 17.99 16.99
CA ALA A 67 -4.21 17.59 16.09
C ALA A 67 -4.64 17.28 14.64
N HIS A 68 -5.55 18.03 14.01
CA HIS A 68 -5.92 17.75 12.61
C HIS A 68 -5.74 18.94 11.69
N GLN A 69 -4.70 18.85 10.79
CA GLN A 69 -4.59 19.71 9.59
C GLN A 69 -4.97 18.92 8.33
N PRO A 70 -5.76 19.52 7.40
CA PRO A 70 -6.14 18.89 6.15
C PRO A 70 -4.99 18.94 5.13
N CYS A 71 -4.59 17.77 4.59
CA CYS A 71 -3.64 17.66 3.49
C CYS A 71 -4.35 17.47 2.16
N LYS A 72 -3.80 18.01 1.06
CA LYS A 72 -4.24 17.70 -0.31
C LYS A 72 -4.10 16.20 -0.56
N ARG A 73 -5.20 15.53 -0.90
CA ARG A 73 -5.24 14.08 -1.14
C ARG A 73 -4.96 13.77 -2.60
N PHE A 74 -3.96 12.94 -2.86
CA PHE A 74 -3.81 12.22 -4.12
C PHE A 74 -4.61 10.91 -4.00
N GLU A 75 -5.46 10.61 -4.98
CA GLU A 75 -6.31 9.43 -4.95
C GLU A 75 -6.52 8.90 -6.37
N ARG A 76 -6.40 7.59 -6.55
CA ARG A 76 -6.78 6.92 -7.78
C ARG A 76 -8.30 6.83 -7.87
N SER A 77 -8.82 6.85 -9.10
CA SER A 77 -10.27 6.88 -9.33
C SER A 77 -10.95 5.51 -9.29
N LYS A 78 -10.18 4.41 -9.37
CA LYS A 78 -10.68 3.03 -9.38
C LYS A 78 -9.76 2.09 -8.61
N CYS A 79 -10.33 0.99 -8.10
CA CYS A 79 -9.60 -0.11 -7.50
C CYS A 79 -8.54 -0.67 -8.46
N ASN A 80 -7.45 -1.18 -7.92
CA ASN A 80 -6.35 -1.82 -8.64
C ASN A 80 -5.63 -0.94 -9.67
N GLN A 81 -5.90 0.36 -9.75
CA GLN A 81 -5.06 1.28 -10.51
C GLN A 81 -3.68 1.41 -9.87
N MET A 82 -3.63 1.37 -8.54
CA MET A 82 -2.38 1.43 -7.79
C MET A 82 -2.54 0.73 -6.43
N TRP A 83 -1.63 -0.19 -6.13
CA TRP A 83 -1.44 -0.66 -4.77
C TRP A 83 -0.27 0.09 -4.14
N GLN A 84 -0.39 0.42 -2.85
CA GLN A 84 0.71 0.94 -2.05
C GLN A 84 1.28 -0.19 -1.20
N THR A 85 2.60 -0.25 -1.08
CA THR A 85 3.28 -1.23 -0.22
C THR A 85 4.38 -0.56 0.59
N ASP A 86 4.52 -1.01 1.81
CA ASP A 86 5.57 -0.56 2.72
C ASP A 86 5.74 -1.58 3.86
N PHE A 87 6.93 -1.60 4.45
CA PHE A 87 7.12 -2.26 5.74
C PHE A 87 6.67 -1.32 6.85
N LYS A 88 5.81 -1.83 7.74
CA LYS A 88 5.36 -1.07 8.92
C LYS A 88 6.52 -0.59 9.82
N GLY A 89 7.71 -1.11 9.60
CA GLY A 89 8.79 -1.15 10.57
C GLY A 89 8.62 -2.36 11.48
N ASP A 90 9.57 -2.57 12.37
CA ASP A 90 9.57 -3.76 13.20
C ASP A 90 9.01 -3.50 14.61
N PHE A 91 8.59 -4.58 15.27
CA PHE A 91 8.30 -4.62 16.70
C PHE A 91 8.80 -5.93 17.31
N GLY A 92 9.12 -5.86 18.60
CA GLY A 92 9.63 -7.02 19.34
C GLY A 92 8.51 -7.95 19.78
N LEU A 93 8.81 -9.23 19.85
CA LEU A 93 7.97 -10.30 20.39
C LEU A 93 8.55 -10.78 21.74
N LEU A 94 7.73 -11.44 22.56
CA LEU A 94 8.15 -11.88 23.89
C LEU A 94 9.17 -13.02 23.85
N ASP A 95 9.23 -13.78 22.75
CA ASP A 95 10.26 -14.81 22.51
C ASP A 95 11.62 -14.23 22.07
N GLY A 96 11.74 -12.90 22.03
CA GLY A 96 12.96 -12.19 21.64
C GLY A 96 13.14 -12.01 20.12
N THR A 97 12.26 -12.56 19.29
CA THR A 97 12.28 -12.35 17.85
C THR A 97 11.66 -10.99 17.48
N ARG A 98 11.82 -10.58 16.21
CA ARG A 98 11.22 -9.34 15.69
C ARG A 98 10.27 -9.66 14.54
N CYS A 99 9.21 -8.91 14.45
CA CYS A 99 8.22 -9.00 13.40
C CYS A 99 8.34 -7.78 12.48
N TYR A 100 8.39 -8.01 11.17
CA TYR A 100 8.45 -6.98 10.12
C TYR A 100 7.22 -7.12 9.21
N PRO A 101 6.06 -6.55 9.55
CA PRO A 101 4.88 -6.62 8.69
C PRO A 101 5.12 -5.90 7.37
N LEU A 102 4.87 -6.62 6.26
CA LEU A 102 4.77 -6.04 4.92
C LEU A 102 3.29 -5.84 4.60
N ASP A 103 2.92 -4.61 4.32
CA ASP A 103 1.55 -4.25 4.05
C ASP A 103 1.33 -3.92 2.57
N ILE A 104 0.20 -4.36 2.03
CA ILE A 104 -0.25 -4.05 0.67
C ILE A 104 -1.66 -3.47 0.77
N LEU A 105 -1.84 -2.25 0.26
CA LEU A 105 -3.08 -1.48 0.37
C LEU A 105 -3.54 -1.00 -1.00
N ASP A 106 -4.81 -1.18 -1.35
CA ASP A 106 -5.38 -0.53 -2.53
C ASP A 106 -5.55 0.98 -2.33
N ASP A 107 -5.05 1.78 -3.25
CA ASP A 107 -5.03 3.25 -3.15
C ASP A 107 -6.43 3.85 -3.16
N HIS A 108 -7.35 3.31 -3.95
CA HIS A 108 -8.72 3.84 -4.08
C HIS A 108 -9.59 3.45 -2.90
N SER A 109 -9.79 2.17 -2.68
CA SER A 109 -10.72 1.63 -1.67
C SER A 109 -10.17 1.63 -0.25
N ARG A 110 -8.85 1.82 -0.05
CA ARG A 110 -8.16 1.61 1.23
C ARG A 110 -8.18 0.15 1.71
N PHE A 111 -8.64 -0.75 0.87
CA PHE A 111 -8.69 -2.18 1.19
C PHE A 111 -7.29 -2.71 1.46
N CYS A 112 -7.11 -3.31 2.62
CA CYS A 112 -5.88 -4.00 2.95
C CYS A 112 -5.84 -5.35 2.22
N ILE A 113 -5.11 -5.38 1.11
CA ILE A 113 -4.90 -6.57 0.28
C ILE A 113 -4.20 -7.66 1.10
N LYS A 114 -3.13 -7.29 1.80
CA LYS A 114 -2.33 -8.24 2.58
C LYS A 114 -1.59 -7.56 3.73
N ILE A 115 -1.46 -8.27 4.83
CA ILE A 115 -0.44 -8.07 5.86
C ILE A 115 0.37 -9.36 5.89
N ALA A 116 1.62 -9.31 5.49
CA ALA A 116 2.51 -10.47 5.53
C ALA A 116 3.46 -10.35 6.72
N VAL A 117 3.32 -11.25 7.68
CA VAL A 117 4.19 -11.30 8.85
C VAL A 117 5.51 -11.95 8.47
N LYS A 118 6.59 -11.22 8.66
CA LYS A 118 7.95 -11.65 8.29
C LYS A 118 8.90 -11.49 9.46
N PRO A 119 9.85 -12.42 9.65
CA PRO A 119 10.92 -12.29 10.64
C PRO A 119 12.05 -11.35 10.18
N ASN A 120 12.02 -10.94 8.90
CA ASN A 120 13.00 -10.05 8.25
C ASN A 120 12.38 -9.38 7.01
N LEU A 121 13.17 -8.61 6.28
CA LEU A 121 12.73 -7.88 5.07
C LEU A 121 12.70 -8.74 3.79
N LEU A 122 12.76 -10.09 3.90
CA LEU A 122 12.67 -10.99 2.77
C LEU A 122 11.23 -11.42 2.47
N GLY A 123 11.03 -12.16 1.38
CA GLY A 123 9.74 -12.74 1.01
C GLY A 123 8.71 -11.76 0.46
N VAL A 124 9.16 -10.59 -0.04
CA VAL A 124 8.26 -9.61 -0.70
C VAL A 124 7.60 -10.22 -1.92
N LEU A 125 8.37 -10.92 -2.77
CA LEU A 125 7.86 -11.55 -4.00
C LEU A 125 6.76 -12.57 -3.70
N ASP A 126 6.99 -13.47 -2.73
CA ASP A 126 6.01 -14.48 -2.34
C ASP A 126 4.70 -13.85 -1.87
N SER A 127 4.82 -12.77 -1.05
CA SER A 127 3.66 -12.03 -0.55
C SER A 127 2.84 -11.39 -1.68
N PHE A 128 3.52 -10.86 -2.70
CA PHE A 128 2.87 -10.30 -3.88
C PHE A 128 2.29 -11.37 -4.81
N GLN A 129 2.95 -12.52 -4.97
CA GLN A 129 2.42 -13.64 -5.73
C GLN A 129 1.11 -14.15 -5.13
N GLU A 130 1.06 -14.36 -3.80
CA GLU A 130 -0.15 -14.74 -3.09
C GLU A 130 -1.26 -13.69 -3.26
N ALA A 131 -0.93 -12.39 -3.13
CA ALA A 131 -1.87 -11.30 -3.33
C ALA A 131 -2.40 -11.25 -4.78
N PHE A 132 -1.54 -11.51 -5.78
CA PHE A 132 -1.94 -11.54 -7.18
C PHE A 132 -2.85 -12.74 -7.50
N TYR A 133 -2.62 -13.90 -6.89
CA TYR A 133 -3.50 -15.06 -7.04
C TYR A 133 -4.89 -14.78 -6.47
N GLU A 134 -4.96 -14.15 -5.29
CA GLU A 134 -6.22 -13.91 -4.60
C GLU A 134 -7.02 -12.75 -5.22
N TYR A 135 -6.35 -11.62 -5.52
CA TYR A 135 -7.02 -10.38 -5.91
C TYR A 135 -6.79 -9.96 -7.36
N GLY A 136 -5.95 -10.67 -8.11
CA GLY A 136 -5.55 -10.30 -9.46
C GLY A 136 -4.45 -9.23 -9.49
N ILE A 137 -4.06 -8.81 -10.70
CA ILE A 137 -2.90 -7.96 -10.96
C ILE A 137 -3.30 -6.48 -10.99
N PRO A 138 -2.66 -5.57 -10.22
CA PRO A 138 -2.88 -4.13 -10.31
C PRO A 138 -2.18 -3.51 -11.54
N ASN A 139 -2.52 -2.27 -11.88
CA ASN A 139 -1.81 -1.55 -12.94
C ASN A 139 -0.44 -1.02 -12.51
N SER A 140 -0.29 -0.68 -11.22
CA SER A 140 0.97 -0.18 -10.66
C SER A 140 1.10 -0.51 -9.18
N VAL A 141 2.34 -0.52 -8.70
CA VAL A 141 2.68 -0.66 -7.29
C VAL A 141 3.56 0.52 -6.88
N LEU A 142 3.14 1.24 -5.86
CA LEU A 142 3.89 2.33 -5.23
C LEU A 142 4.58 1.80 -3.97
N SER A 143 5.89 1.94 -3.91
CA SER A 143 6.72 1.62 -2.75
C SER A 143 7.57 2.82 -2.33
N ASP A 144 8.25 2.69 -1.19
CA ASP A 144 9.33 3.59 -0.81
C ASP A 144 10.59 3.39 -1.67
N ASN A 145 11.68 4.07 -1.31
CA ASN A 145 12.98 3.93 -1.97
C ASN A 145 13.91 2.94 -1.25
N GLY A 146 13.41 2.11 -0.36
CA GLY A 146 14.19 1.09 0.34
C GLY A 146 14.82 0.08 -0.63
N GLY A 147 16.01 -0.44 -0.29
CA GLY A 147 16.77 -1.33 -1.16
C GLY A 147 16.05 -2.62 -1.56
N THR A 148 15.03 -3.02 -0.81
CA THR A 148 14.16 -4.15 -1.15
C THR A 148 13.29 -3.86 -2.39
N PHE A 149 12.83 -2.62 -2.53
CA PHE A 149 11.90 -2.20 -3.57
C PHE A 149 12.58 -1.50 -4.74
N ARG A 150 13.66 -0.77 -4.49
CA ARG A 150 14.36 0.02 -5.49
C ARG A 150 15.82 -0.35 -5.57
N GLY A 151 16.31 -0.62 -6.79
CA GLY A 151 17.72 -0.94 -7.03
C GLY A 151 18.64 0.24 -6.68
N LEU A 152 19.75 -0.09 -6.02
CA LEU A 152 20.82 0.84 -5.69
C LEU A 152 21.70 1.15 -6.92
N HIS A 153 22.46 2.24 -6.86
CA HIS A 153 23.41 2.66 -7.91
C HIS A 153 22.83 2.66 -9.34
N GLY A 154 21.51 2.91 -9.43
CA GLY A 154 20.81 2.95 -10.72
C GLY A 154 20.42 1.60 -11.29
N GLY A 155 20.71 0.47 -10.63
CA GLY A 155 20.27 -0.86 -11.00
C GLY A 155 18.77 -1.09 -10.70
N TYR A 156 18.30 -2.32 -10.96
CA TYR A 156 16.91 -2.74 -10.72
C TYR A 156 16.90 -3.89 -9.71
N THR A 157 15.85 -3.98 -8.89
CA THR A 157 15.62 -5.11 -8.00
C THR A 157 14.93 -6.25 -8.74
N GLN A 158 15.00 -7.47 -8.17
CA GLN A 158 14.20 -8.60 -8.66
C GLN A 158 12.71 -8.30 -8.56
N PHE A 159 12.29 -7.52 -7.54
CA PHE A 159 10.90 -7.08 -7.37
C PHE A 159 10.45 -6.16 -8.51
N GLU A 160 11.23 -5.13 -8.87
CA GLU A 160 10.92 -4.25 -10.00
C GLU A 160 10.83 -5.04 -11.33
N LYS A 161 11.80 -5.94 -11.57
CA LYS A 161 11.80 -6.80 -12.75
C LYS A 161 10.56 -7.70 -12.79
N TRP A 162 10.22 -8.34 -11.66
CA TRP A 162 9.06 -9.21 -11.56
C TRP A 162 7.75 -8.45 -11.80
N LEU A 163 7.61 -7.24 -11.27
CA LEU A 163 6.46 -6.38 -11.54
C LEU A 163 6.33 -6.09 -13.03
N MET A 164 7.42 -5.66 -13.69
CA MET A 164 7.44 -5.38 -15.14
C MET A 164 7.12 -6.63 -15.97
N ASN A 165 7.58 -7.80 -15.54
CA ASN A 165 7.27 -9.08 -16.18
C ASN A 165 5.77 -9.42 -16.14
N ASN A 166 5.07 -8.95 -15.13
CA ASN A 166 3.62 -9.09 -14.95
C ASN A 166 2.83 -7.87 -15.46
N ASP A 167 3.45 -7.01 -16.27
CA ASP A 167 2.85 -5.78 -16.80
C ASP A 167 2.35 -4.83 -15.71
N VAL A 168 3.06 -4.74 -14.59
CA VAL A 168 2.80 -3.82 -13.48
C VAL A 168 3.86 -2.74 -13.44
N LEU A 169 3.45 -1.47 -13.40
CA LEU A 169 4.37 -0.34 -13.31
C LEU A 169 4.90 -0.18 -11.89
N PRO A 170 6.20 -0.40 -11.62
CA PRO A 170 6.80 -0.02 -10.35
C PRO A 170 6.92 1.51 -10.25
N ILE A 171 6.43 2.06 -9.14
CA ILE A 171 6.50 3.49 -8.83
C ILE A 171 7.19 3.65 -7.48
N HIS A 172 8.14 4.57 -7.41
CA HIS A 172 8.83 4.89 -6.15
C HIS A 172 8.44 6.27 -5.66
N GLY A 173 8.26 6.41 -4.36
CA GLY A 173 7.97 7.68 -3.72
C GLY A 173 9.04 8.72 -4.04
N ARG A 174 8.64 9.98 -4.24
CA ARG A 174 9.61 11.07 -4.43
C ARG A 174 10.33 11.33 -3.12
N VAL A 175 11.65 11.43 -3.17
CA VAL A 175 12.46 11.84 -2.01
C VAL A 175 11.95 13.19 -1.49
N LYS A 176 11.67 13.28 -0.19
CA LYS A 176 11.13 14.46 0.51
C LYS A 176 9.67 14.88 0.14
N HIS A 177 8.88 14.00 -0.45
CA HIS A 177 7.44 14.24 -0.66
C HIS A 177 6.59 13.15 0.04
N PRO A 178 6.39 13.21 1.37
CA PRO A 178 5.67 12.20 2.16
C PRO A 178 4.19 12.06 1.74
N GLN A 179 3.64 13.02 1.02
CA GLN A 179 2.23 13.00 0.59
C GLN A 179 1.87 11.83 -0.34
N THR A 180 2.87 11.20 -0.98
CA THR A 180 2.64 10.11 -1.92
C THR A 180 2.24 8.80 -1.22
N GLN A 181 2.71 8.58 0.02
CA GLN A 181 2.45 7.38 0.82
C GLN A 181 1.53 7.63 2.02
N GLY A 182 0.93 8.80 2.14
CA GLY A 182 0.12 9.20 3.30
C GLY A 182 -1.07 8.28 3.63
N LYS A 183 -1.48 7.39 2.71
CA LYS A 183 -2.55 6.40 2.95
C LYS A 183 -2.02 5.20 3.71
N ILE A 184 -0.88 4.64 3.29
CA ILE A 184 -0.26 3.51 3.98
C ILE A 184 0.32 3.95 5.33
N GLU A 185 0.84 5.18 5.45
CA GLU A 185 1.25 5.76 6.73
C GLU A 185 0.06 5.89 7.71
N ARG A 186 -1.11 6.31 7.21
CA ARG A 186 -2.34 6.36 8.01
C ARG A 186 -2.81 4.96 8.39
N PHE A 187 -2.70 3.99 7.49
CA PHE A 187 -2.99 2.59 7.77
C PHE A 187 -2.10 2.08 8.91
N HIS A 188 -0.79 2.28 8.81
CA HIS A 188 0.17 1.91 9.85
C HIS A 188 -0.13 2.56 11.21
N ARG A 189 -0.49 3.85 11.20
CA ARG A 189 -0.88 4.53 12.42
C ARG A 189 -2.14 3.91 13.04
N THR A 190 -3.15 3.59 12.22
CA THR A 190 -4.37 2.95 12.70
C THR A 190 -4.08 1.57 13.29
N MET A 191 -3.27 0.74 12.61
CA MET A 191 -2.81 -0.56 13.11
C MET A 191 -2.07 -0.42 14.44
N LYS A 192 -1.17 0.54 14.55
CA LYS A 192 -0.43 0.80 15.78
C LYS A 192 -1.36 1.20 16.92
N GLU A 193 -2.31 2.08 16.68
CA GLU A 193 -3.23 2.60 17.69
C GLU A 193 -4.29 1.57 18.12
N GLU A 194 -4.76 0.73 17.20
CA GLU A 194 -5.86 -0.21 17.46
C GLU A 194 -5.38 -1.62 17.83
N LEU A 195 -4.12 -1.97 17.55
CA LEU A 195 -3.57 -3.29 17.83
C LEU A 195 -2.22 -3.25 18.56
N LEU A 196 -1.15 -2.75 17.90
CA LEU A 196 0.22 -2.94 18.36
C LEU A 196 0.57 -2.20 19.66
N ASN A 197 -0.12 -1.11 19.99
CA ASN A 197 0.05 -0.40 21.27
C ASN A 197 -0.77 -1.01 22.41
N ILE A 198 -1.66 -1.95 22.11
CA ILE A 198 -2.60 -2.54 23.08
C ILE A 198 -2.13 -3.92 23.50
N TYR A 199 -1.57 -4.69 22.56
CA TYR A 199 -1.21 -6.09 22.76
C TYR A 199 0.28 -6.32 22.57
N GLN A 200 0.82 -7.26 23.31
CA GLN A 200 2.14 -7.88 23.11
C GLN A 200 1.91 -9.31 22.68
N PHE A 201 2.74 -9.81 21.77
CA PHE A 201 2.60 -11.14 21.19
C PHE A 201 3.76 -12.02 21.61
N ASN A 202 3.48 -13.29 21.92
CA ASN A 202 4.49 -14.24 22.36
C ASN A 202 5.46 -14.61 21.22
N ASN A 203 4.95 -14.78 19.99
CA ASN A 203 5.72 -15.23 18.83
C ASN A 203 5.08 -14.76 17.51
N LEU A 204 5.75 -15.05 16.38
CA LEU A 204 5.29 -14.67 15.05
C LEU A 204 3.89 -15.22 14.69
N SER A 205 3.58 -16.45 15.12
CA SER A 205 2.28 -17.07 14.80
C SER A 205 1.12 -16.35 15.49
N GLU A 206 1.31 -15.96 16.75
CA GLU A 206 0.31 -15.17 17.49
C GLU A 206 0.15 -13.77 16.88
N ALA A 207 1.28 -13.13 16.54
CA ALA A 207 1.27 -11.83 15.86
C ALA A 207 0.54 -11.90 14.51
N ASP A 208 0.79 -12.95 13.72
CA ASP A 208 0.11 -13.15 12.44
C ASP A 208 -1.39 -13.30 12.62
N LEU A 209 -1.84 -14.19 13.51
CA LEU A 209 -3.26 -14.39 13.79
C LEU A 209 -3.96 -13.06 14.14
N ALA A 210 -3.39 -12.32 15.09
CA ALA A 210 -3.95 -11.04 15.53
C ALA A 210 -3.97 -9.97 14.40
N LEU A 211 -2.93 -9.94 13.56
CA LEU A 211 -2.86 -9.03 12.41
C LEU A 211 -3.89 -9.39 11.33
N GLN A 212 -4.14 -10.70 11.07
CA GLN A 212 -5.18 -11.11 10.12
C GLN A 212 -6.60 -10.82 10.67
N GLU A 213 -6.86 -11.02 11.95
CA GLU A 213 -8.14 -10.65 12.59
C GLU A 213 -8.36 -9.14 12.53
N TRP A 214 -7.32 -8.34 12.83
CA TRP A 214 -7.39 -6.90 12.71
C TRP A 214 -7.58 -6.45 11.26
N ARG A 215 -6.92 -7.06 10.27
CA ARG A 215 -7.12 -6.81 8.84
C ARG A 215 -8.59 -7.04 8.43
N ASN A 216 -9.18 -8.13 8.88
CA ASN A 216 -10.58 -8.43 8.60
C ASN A 216 -11.50 -7.37 9.19
N LYS A 217 -11.28 -6.97 10.44
CA LYS A 217 -12.01 -5.87 11.08
C LYS A 217 -11.82 -4.53 10.36
N TYR A 218 -10.59 -4.22 9.94
CA TYR A 218 -10.26 -3.03 9.17
C TYR A 218 -11.00 -2.98 7.84
N ASN A 219 -11.05 -4.10 7.11
CA ASN A 219 -11.65 -4.18 5.79
C ASN A 219 -13.19 -4.22 5.82
N TYR A 220 -13.81 -4.90 6.79
CA TYR A 220 -15.23 -5.24 6.71
C TYR A 220 -16.09 -4.68 7.85
N THR A 221 -15.50 -4.11 8.88
CA THR A 221 -16.24 -3.62 10.05
C THR A 221 -15.98 -2.14 10.33
N ARG A 222 -14.77 -1.68 10.00
CA ARG A 222 -14.33 -0.33 10.31
C ARG A 222 -14.75 0.67 9.24
N GLY A 223 -15.70 1.54 9.54
CA GLY A 223 -16.08 2.65 8.65
C GLY A 223 -14.97 3.68 8.46
N HIS A 224 -14.74 4.09 7.21
CA HIS A 224 -13.70 5.04 6.82
C HIS A 224 -14.28 6.39 6.41
N GLN A 225 -13.87 7.48 7.08
CA GLN A 225 -14.32 8.83 6.75
C GLN A 225 -14.02 9.23 5.28
N ALA A 226 -12.90 8.75 4.73
CA ALA A 226 -12.52 9.01 3.35
C ALA A 226 -13.43 8.31 2.33
N LEU A 227 -14.17 7.29 2.75
CA LEU A 227 -15.11 6.50 1.96
C LEU A 227 -16.57 6.79 2.34
N ASN A 228 -16.85 7.97 2.89
CA ASN A 228 -18.18 8.32 3.42
C ASN A 228 -18.71 7.32 4.45
N MET A 229 -17.83 6.85 5.31
CA MET A 229 -18.04 5.85 6.35
C MET A 229 -18.26 4.41 5.84
N LYS A 230 -18.23 4.13 4.55
CA LYS A 230 -18.20 2.74 4.06
C LYS A 230 -16.95 2.01 4.54
N CYS A 231 -17.06 0.71 4.70
CA CYS A 231 -15.91 -0.15 4.91
C CYS A 231 -15.11 -0.34 3.61
N PRO A 232 -13.78 -0.52 3.67
CA PRO A 232 -12.97 -0.77 2.47
C PRO A 232 -13.51 -1.93 1.61
N GLY A 233 -14.00 -3.01 2.24
CA GLY A 233 -14.56 -4.18 1.56
C GLY A 233 -15.85 -3.92 0.80
N GLU A 234 -16.61 -2.87 1.14
CA GLU A 234 -17.80 -2.45 0.38
C GLU A 234 -17.45 -1.69 -0.91
N VAL A 235 -16.21 -1.21 -1.03
CA VAL A 235 -15.74 -0.39 -2.15
C VAL A 235 -14.79 -1.17 -3.05
N TYR A 236 -14.07 -2.14 -2.49
CA TYR A 236 -13.05 -2.88 -3.21
C TYR A 236 -13.64 -3.92 -4.15
N GLU A 237 -13.12 -3.95 -5.38
CA GLU A 237 -13.39 -4.97 -6.38
C GLU A 237 -12.05 -5.60 -6.83
N PRO A 238 -11.94 -6.94 -6.87
CA PRO A 238 -10.75 -7.62 -7.37
C PRO A 238 -10.42 -7.24 -8.81
N SER A 239 -9.15 -7.30 -9.17
CA SER A 239 -8.71 -7.00 -10.54
C SER A 239 -9.24 -8.03 -11.53
N GLN A 240 -9.66 -7.53 -12.71
CA GLN A 240 -10.02 -8.39 -13.83
C GLN A 240 -8.81 -9.06 -14.49
N LYS A 241 -7.59 -8.52 -14.27
CA LYS A 241 -6.35 -9.11 -14.74
C LYS A 241 -5.95 -10.26 -13.83
N LYS A 242 -6.24 -11.50 -14.26
CA LYS A 242 -5.91 -12.69 -13.48
C LYS A 242 -4.42 -13.02 -13.54
N TYR A 243 -3.87 -13.42 -12.39
CA TYR A 243 -2.50 -13.92 -12.29
C TYR A 243 -2.48 -15.42 -12.52
N THR A 244 -1.61 -15.88 -13.42
CA THR A 244 -1.48 -17.31 -13.77
C THR A 244 -0.20 -17.94 -13.24
N GLY A 245 0.68 -17.14 -12.63
CA GLY A 245 2.03 -17.59 -12.23
C GLY A 245 3.01 -17.73 -13.42
N ILE A 246 2.53 -17.62 -14.65
CA ILE A 246 3.34 -17.80 -15.87
C ILE A 246 3.69 -16.44 -16.45
N ILE A 247 4.98 -16.15 -16.57
CA ILE A 247 5.48 -14.99 -17.30
C ILE A 247 5.46 -15.32 -18.78
N LYS A 248 4.60 -14.65 -19.53
CA LYS A 248 4.52 -14.82 -20.99
C LYS A 248 5.80 -14.30 -21.66
N PRO A 249 6.32 -14.99 -22.67
CA PRO A 249 7.35 -14.45 -23.55
C PRO A 249 6.93 -13.07 -24.08
N TYR A 250 7.90 -12.20 -24.31
CA TYR A 250 7.66 -10.88 -24.87
C TYR A 250 8.39 -10.77 -26.21
N GLU A 251 7.65 -10.39 -27.23
CA GLU A 251 8.19 -10.18 -28.58
C GLU A 251 8.25 -8.70 -28.87
N TYR A 252 9.43 -8.21 -29.24
CA TYR A 252 9.62 -6.84 -29.71
C TYR A 252 9.19 -6.71 -31.16
N SER A 253 8.76 -5.52 -31.59
CA SER A 253 8.25 -5.29 -32.96
C SER A 253 9.27 -5.55 -34.06
N GLY A 254 10.56 -5.59 -33.75
CA GLY A 254 11.65 -5.67 -34.72
C GLY A 254 11.99 -4.34 -35.39
N GLU A 255 11.27 -3.26 -35.05
CA GLU A 255 11.50 -1.92 -35.60
C GLU A 255 12.79 -1.28 -35.11
N TYR A 256 13.18 -1.62 -33.85
CA TYR A 256 14.33 -1.05 -33.19
C TYR A 256 15.35 -2.11 -32.77
N HIS A 257 16.55 -1.68 -32.42
CA HIS A 257 17.61 -2.59 -32.00
C HIS A 257 17.29 -3.27 -30.68
N VAL A 258 17.27 -4.60 -30.66
CA VAL A 258 17.11 -5.40 -29.45
C VAL A 258 18.45 -5.98 -29.05
N ILE A 259 18.88 -5.70 -27.83
CA ILE A 259 20.19 -6.06 -27.30
C ILE A 259 20.01 -6.92 -26.05
N LYS A 260 20.76 -8.00 -25.96
CA LYS A 260 20.81 -8.85 -24.77
C LYS A 260 21.79 -8.27 -23.76
N VAL A 261 21.35 -8.12 -22.51
CA VAL A 261 22.22 -7.74 -21.37
C VAL A 261 23.21 -8.89 -21.14
N ASN A 262 24.51 -8.56 -21.12
CA ASN A 262 25.57 -9.54 -20.99
C ASN A 262 25.68 -10.12 -19.55
N SER A 263 26.58 -11.09 -19.35
CA SER A 263 26.82 -11.78 -18.08
C SER A 263 27.33 -10.87 -16.93
N TRP A 264 27.69 -9.65 -17.24
CA TRP A 264 28.18 -8.65 -16.28
C TRP A 264 27.15 -7.53 -16.03
N GLY A 265 25.94 -7.65 -16.60
CA GLY A 265 24.88 -6.65 -16.42
C GLY A 265 24.99 -5.42 -17.31
N TYR A 266 25.79 -5.49 -18.40
CA TYR A 266 26.00 -4.36 -19.32
C TYR A 266 25.19 -4.51 -20.59
N LEU A 267 24.74 -3.37 -21.13
CA LEU A 267 24.33 -3.19 -22.51
C LEU A 267 25.57 -2.80 -23.34
N ARG A 268 25.77 -3.47 -24.48
CA ARG A 268 26.81 -3.12 -25.43
C ARG A 268 26.17 -2.78 -26.77
N PHE A 269 26.36 -1.55 -27.23
CA PHE A 269 25.79 -1.07 -28.49
C PHE A 269 26.76 -0.17 -29.22
N ALA A 270 26.98 -0.43 -30.50
CA ALA A 270 27.93 0.31 -31.33
C ALA A 270 29.32 0.44 -30.67
N LYS A 271 29.72 1.65 -30.33
CA LYS A 271 31.03 1.95 -29.75
C LYS A 271 31.03 2.08 -28.23
N TRP A 272 29.86 1.97 -27.55
CA TRP A 272 29.76 2.16 -26.11
C TRP A 272 29.24 0.92 -25.37
N GLN A 273 29.55 0.89 -24.11
CA GLN A 273 29.09 -0.12 -23.17
C GLN A 273 28.73 0.58 -21.85
N GLU A 274 27.53 0.32 -21.34
CA GLU A 274 27.04 0.92 -20.09
C GLU A 274 26.38 -0.11 -19.19
N TYR A 275 26.65 -0.01 -17.90
CA TYR A 275 26.06 -0.90 -16.90
C TYR A 275 24.58 -0.62 -16.76
N LEU A 276 23.76 -1.66 -16.89
CA LEU A 276 22.32 -1.58 -16.66
C LEU A 276 21.93 -2.11 -15.29
N SER A 277 22.14 -3.40 -15.06
CA SER A 277 21.84 -4.08 -13.78
C SER A 277 22.18 -5.57 -13.83
N GLU A 278 22.63 -6.14 -12.74
CA GLU A 278 22.80 -7.60 -12.60
C GLU A 278 21.47 -8.36 -12.72
N THR A 279 20.37 -7.80 -12.18
CA THR A 279 19.05 -8.42 -12.25
C THR A 279 18.51 -8.53 -13.67
N MET A 280 19.05 -7.76 -14.59
CA MET A 280 18.66 -7.76 -16.01
C MET A 280 19.55 -8.65 -16.89
N ILE A 281 20.53 -9.35 -16.31
CA ILE A 281 21.39 -10.28 -17.07
C ILE A 281 20.53 -11.26 -17.88
N GLY A 282 20.88 -11.40 -19.16
CA GLY A 282 20.18 -12.28 -20.09
C GLY A 282 18.89 -11.74 -20.67
N GLU A 283 18.35 -10.64 -20.13
CA GLU A 283 17.14 -10.01 -20.68
C GLU A 283 17.43 -9.25 -21.99
N GLN A 284 16.40 -9.15 -22.81
CA GLN A 284 16.43 -8.37 -24.03
C GLN A 284 15.91 -6.95 -23.77
N ILE A 285 16.66 -5.95 -24.25
CA ILE A 285 16.34 -4.52 -24.11
C ILE A 285 16.27 -3.93 -25.50
N GLU A 286 15.17 -3.28 -25.82
CA GLU A 286 15.00 -2.55 -27.06
C GLU A 286 15.51 -1.11 -26.87
N LEU A 287 16.34 -0.63 -27.82
CA LEU A 287 16.85 0.75 -27.85
C LEU A 287 16.11 1.55 -28.92
N ARG A 288 15.29 2.48 -28.48
CA ARG A 288 14.54 3.40 -29.36
C ARG A 288 15.26 4.74 -29.44
N PRO A 289 15.64 5.23 -30.63
CA PRO A 289 16.21 6.57 -30.75
C PRO A 289 15.16 7.63 -30.37
N SER A 290 15.60 8.71 -29.73
CA SER A 290 14.78 9.90 -29.54
C SER A 290 14.53 10.58 -30.90
N GLN A 291 13.52 11.47 -30.97
CA GLN A 291 13.14 12.16 -32.19
C GLN A 291 14.30 12.94 -32.85
N ASN A 292 15.19 13.49 -32.04
CA ASN A 292 16.37 14.23 -32.53
C ASN A 292 17.63 13.37 -32.65
N GLY A 293 17.54 12.07 -32.36
CA GLY A 293 18.66 11.13 -32.43
C GLY A 293 19.76 11.30 -31.36
N SER A 294 19.63 12.25 -30.45
CA SER A 294 20.67 12.53 -29.44
C SER A 294 20.70 11.56 -28.27
N THR A 295 19.64 10.78 -28.09
CA THR A 295 19.53 9.79 -27.00
C THR A 295 18.91 8.49 -27.47
N PHE A 296 19.17 7.41 -26.73
CA PHE A 296 18.45 6.14 -26.82
C PHE A 296 17.63 5.89 -25.57
N ILE A 297 16.35 5.57 -25.76
CA ILE A 297 15.45 5.12 -24.71
C ILE A 297 15.55 3.61 -24.62
N ALA A 298 16.00 3.09 -23.48
CA ALA A 298 16.00 1.66 -23.22
C ALA A 298 14.62 1.20 -22.75
N CYS A 299 14.07 0.22 -23.44
CA CYS A 299 12.77 -0.35 -23.18
C CYS A 299 12.89 -1.83 -22.79
N TYR A 300 12.31 -2.17 -21.66
CA TYR A 300 12.13 -3.54 -21.21
C TYR A 300 10.64 -3.89 -21.24
N ARG A 301 10.26 -4.79 -22.13
CA ARG A 301 8.84 -5.09 -22.39
C ARG A 301 8.04 -3.80 -22.66
N ASN A 302 6.95 -3.59 -21.97
CA ASN A 302 6.07 -2.42 -22.09
C ASN A 302 6.57 -1.18 -21.31
N PHE A 303 7.84 -1.17 -20.87
CA PHE A 303 8.34 -0.12 -20.02
C PHE A 303 9.62 0.51 -20.55
N ARG A 304 9.63 1.82 -20.68
CA ARG A 304 10.84 2.61 -20.69
C ARG A 304 11.50 2.48 -19.31
N ILE A 305 12.80 2.17 -19.26
CA ILE A 305 13.52 1.94 -18.01
C ILE A 305 14.69 2.89 -17.80
N ALA A 306 15.36 3.33 -18.86
CA ALA A 306 16.49 4.25 -18.82
C ALA A 306 16.58 5.07 -20.10
N GLU A 307 17.45 6.08 -20.08
CA GLU A 307 17.84 6.89 -21.24
C GLU A 307 19.35 7.03 -21.27
N PHE A 308 19.94 6.86 -22.45
CA PHE A 308 21.37 6.91 -22.69
C PHE A 308 21.70 7.98 -23.75
N ASP A 309 22.80 8.68 -23.55
CA ASP A 309 23.37 9.54 -24.57
C ASP A 309 23.80 8.72 -25.78
N ALA A 310 23.48 9.14 -26.99
CA ALA A 310 23.69 8.32 -28.19
C ALA A 310 25.17 8.19 -28.57
N ASP A 311 25.98 9.21 -28.28
CA ASP A 311 27.40 9.24 -28.67
C ASP A 311 28.28 8.53 -27.64
N THR A 312 28.04 8.79 -26.36
CA THR A 312 28.89 8.32 -25.25
C THR A 312 28.38 7.05 -24.60
N GLY A 313 27.10 6.72 -24.77
CA GLY A 313 26.42 5.64 -24.05
C GLY A 313 26.17 5.92 -22.58
N LYS A 314 26.54 7.09 -22.07
CA LYS A 314 26.35 7.44 -20.67
C LYS A 314 24.86 7.48 -20.32
N ARG A 315 24.48 6.82 -19.21
CA ARG A 315 23.11 6.86 -18.72
C ARG A 315 22.77 8.24 -18.18
N LEU A 316 21.73 8.86 -18.77
CA LEU A 316 21.25 10.19 -18.41
C LEU A 316 20.21 10.14 -17.29
N ASN A 317 19.35 9.13 -17.34
CA ASN A 317 18.37 8.94 -16.28
C ASN A 317 17.97 7.46 -16.11
N ARG A 318 17.35 7.19 -14.98
CA ARG A 318 16.67 5.95 -14.66
C ARG A 318 15.21 6.30 -14.30
N LYS A 319 14.30 6.05 -15.20
CA LYS A 319 12.88 6.32 -14.96
C LYS A 319 12.06 5.21 -15.59
N ILE A 320 11.36 4.46 -14.75
CA ILE A 320 10.42 3.45 -15.22
C ILE A 320 9.09 4.14 -15.53
N ALA A 321 8.59 3.95 -16.74
CA ALA A 321 7.31 4.46 -17.20
C ALA A 321 6.75 3.53 -18.29
N ARG A 322 5.44 3.49 -18.46
CA ARG A 322 4.85 2.79 -19.62
C ARG A 322 5.24 3.50 -20.92
N ILE A 323 5.41 2.71 -21.96
CA ILE A 323 5.68 3.17 -23.33
C ILE A 323 4.35 3.61 -23.95
#